data_bb20a1b990f42b731697a1e2e49a61aa
#
_entry.id   bb20a1b990f42b731697a1e2e49a61aa
#
_cell.length_a   1.000
_cell.length_b   1.000
_cell.length_c   1.000
_cell.angle_alpha   90.00
_cell.angle_beta   90.00
_cell.angle_gamma   90.00
#
_symmetry.space_group_name_H-M   'P 1'
#
loop_
_entity.id
_entity.type
_entity.pdbx_description
1 polymer ?
#
loop_
_entity_poly.entity_id
_entity_poly.type
_entity_poly.pdbx_seq_one_letter_code
_entity_poly.pdbx_strand_id
1 'polypeptide(L)'
;MDHLGKRSVLACPDCGGVMWEINEGDVTRFRCHVGHAYTAEPMSLALDENLRRALASAQRALEERVALARKLEKQAIDRDQRLMAATWSDKAREFDRELEIVRGAIQQMEQIAFQSEQSVQSVAE
;
A
#
# COMPACT_ATOMS: atom_id res chain seq x y z
N MET A 1 29.76 -4.41 2.42
CA MET A 1 28.75 -3.66 1.67
C MET A 1 28.75 -2.17 1.97
N ASP A 2 29.03 -1.76 3.21
CA ASP A 2 29.05 -0.33 3.59
C ASP A 2 30.06 0.49 2.79
N HIS A 3 31.11 -0.14 2.26
CA HIS A 3 32.10 0.52 1.42
C HIS A 3 31.66 0.76 -0.02
N LEU A 4 30.52 0.19 -0.43
CA LEU A 4 29.97 0.35 -1.79
C LEU A 4 28.88 1.42 -1.89
N GLY A 5 28.53 2.07 -0.78
CA GLY A 5 27.49 3.09 -0.76
C GLY A 5 26.99 3.35 0.65
N LYS A 6 25.99 4.19 0.74
CA LYS A 6 25.33 4.55 2.00
C LYS A 6 24.02 3.78 2.15
N ARG A 7 23.70 3.40 3.39
CA ARG A 7 22.38 2.88 3.68
C ARG A 7 21.34 3.95 3.37
N SER A 8 20.31 3.56 2.65
CA SER A 8 19.16 4.44 2.43
C SER A 8 18.02 4.05 3.37
N VAL A 9 16.99 4.91 3.43
CA VAL A 9 15.76 4.60 4.17
C VAL A 9 14.83 3.73 3.36
N LEU A 10 15.20 3.40 2.11
CA LEU A 10 14.34 2.67 1.18
C LEU A 10 14.50 1.17 1.37
N ALA A 11 13.40 0.45 1.19
CA ALA A 11 13.40 -1.00 1.11
C ALA A 11 13.32 -1.44 -0.36
N CYS A 12 13.94 -2.56 -0.67
CA CYS A 12 13.90 -3.09 -2.04
C CYS A 12 12.46 -3.46 -2.43
N PRO A 13 11.96 -2.95 -3.57
CA PRO A 13 10.60 -3.28 -4.01
C PRO A 13 10.37 -4.76 -4.28
N ASP A 14 11.42 -5.50 -4.59
CA ASP A 14 11.33 -6.93 -4.93
C ASP A 14 11.41 -7.84 -3.71
N CYS A 15 12.36 -7.57 -2.80
CA CYS A 15 12.62 -8.48 -1.68
C CYS A 15 12.40 -7.88 -0.29
N GLY A 16 12.13 -6.57 -0.21
CA GLY A 16 11.93 -5.89 1.07
C GLY A 16 13.20 -5.62 1.87
N GLY A 17 14.38 -5.99 1.34
CA GLY A 17 15.66 -5.78 2.01
C GLY A 17 16.12 -4.33 1.98
N VAL A 18 17.14 -4.04 2.79
CA VAL A 18 17.74 -2.71 2.84
C VAL A 18 18.34 -2.35 1.48
N MET A 19 18.12 -1.12 1.03
CA MET A 19 18.72 -0.58 -0.18
C MET A 19 19.91 0.31 0.17
N TRP A 20 20.98 0.13 -0.58
CA TRP A 20 22.19 0.93 -0.49
C TRP A 20 22.20 1.94 -1.63
N GLU A 21 22.48 3.19 -1.31
CA GLU A 21 22.57 4.25 -2.32
C GLU A 21 24.02 4.34 -2.79
N ILE A 22 24.22 4.25 -4.10
CA ILE A 22 25.54 4.32 -4.73
C ILE A 22 25.51 5.48 -5.72
N ASN A 23 26.40 6.44 -5.53
CA ASN A 23 26.51 7.59 -6.42
C ASN A 23 27.74 7.42 -7.31
N GLU A 24 27.51 7.33 -8.61
CA GLU A 24 28.57 7.25 -9.63
C GLU A 24 28.45 8.43 -10.57
N GLY A 25 29.23 9.49 -10.35
CA GLY A 25 29.12 10.72 -11.09
C GLY A 25 27.75 11.36 -10.85
N ASP A 26 27.00 11.57 -11.93
CA ASP A 26 25.65 12.16 -11.88
C ASP A 26 24.55 11.11 -11.70
N VAL A 27 24.89 9.84 -11.65
CA VAL A 27 23.93 8.74 -11.58
C VAL A 27 23.83 8.19 -10.16
N THR A 28 22.61 8.17 -9.64
CA THR A 28 22.28 7.55 -8.35
C THR A 28 21.68 6.16 -8.61
N ARG A 29 22.23 5.15 -7.95
CA ARG A 29 21.76 3.77 -8.03
C ARG A 29 21.43 3.26 -6.65
N PHE A 30 20.45 2.37 -6.59
CA PHE A 30 20.04 1.68 -5.36
C PHE A 30 20.21 0.19 -5.55
N ARG A 31 20.81 -0.46 -4.57
CA ARG A 31 21.09 -1.89 -4.65
C ARG A 31 20.82 -2.57 -3.31
N CYS A 32 20.18 -3.73 -3.34
CA CYS A 32 19.94 -4.54 -2.14
C CYS A 32 20.99 -5.66 -2.01
N HIS A 33 20.93 -6.37 -0.89
CA HIS A 33 21.84 -7.49 -0.59
C HIS A 33 21.77 -8.63 -1.61
N VAL A 34 20.58 -8.89 -2.12
CA VAL A 34 20.32 -9.99 -3.08
C VAL A 34 20.85 -9.62 -4.47
N GLY A 35 21.00 -8.33 -4.75
CA GLY A 35 21.54 -7.85 -6.02
C GLY A 35 20.54 -7.14 -6.91
N HIS A 36 19.32 -6.93 -6.45
CA HIS A 36 18.38 -6.09 -7.18
C HIS A 36 18.90 -4.66 -7.23
N ALA A 37 18.92 -4.06 -8.40
CA ALA A 37 19.49 -2.72 -8.60
C ALA A 37 18.54 -1.86 -9.42
N TYR A 38 18.44 -0.60 -9.02
CA TYR A 38 17.58 0.39 -9.66
C TYR A 38 18.30 1.71 -9.79
N THR A 39 18.12 2.40 -10.91
CA THR A 39 18.41 3.83 -10.99
C THR A 39 17.22 4.62 -10.42
N ALA A 40 17.37 5.94 -10.27
CA ALA A 40 16.41 6.76 -9.54
C ALA A 40 14.98 6.71 -10.10
N GLU A 41 14.81 6.86 -11.41
CA GLU A 41 13.46 6.85 -12.01
C GLU A 41 12.77 5.48 -11.90
N PRO A 42 13.40 4.36 -12.32
CA PRO A 42 12.81 3.04 -12.10
C PRO A 42 12.53 2.74 -10.63
N MET A 43 13.37 3.21 -9.70
CA MET A 43 13.14 3.04 -8.28
C MET A 43 11.87 3.76 -7.84
N SER A 44 11.67 4.99 -8.30
CA SER A 44 10.46 5.76 -8.00
C SER A 44 9.20 5.06 -8.52
N LEU A 45 9.24 4.53 -9.74
CA LEU A 45 8.12 3.79 -10.33
C LEU A 45 7.82 2.51 -9.56
N ALA A 46 8.87 1.79 -9.14
CA ALA A 46 8.72 0.55 -8.38
C ALA A 46 8.13 0.79 -6.99
N LEU A 47 8.55 1.88 -6.32
CA LEU A 47 7.97 2.27 -5.03
C LEU A 47 6.50 2.66 -5.16
N ASP A 48 6.14 3.36 -6.23
CA ASP A 48 4.76 3.74 -6.51
C ASP A 48 3.88 2.50 -6.72
N GLU A 49 4.36 1.55 -7.50
CA GLU A 49 3.67 0.27 -7.73
C GLU A 49 3.50 -0.53 -6.44
N ASN A 50 4.54 -0.56 -5.59
CA ASN A 50 4.48 -1.21 -4.28
C ASN A 50 3.42 -0.59 -3.38
N LEU A 51 3.32 0.73 -3.38
CA LEU A 51 2.31 1.42 -2.60
C LEU A 51 0.90 1.04 -3.07
N ARG A 52 0.68 1.00 -4.37
CA ARG A 52 -0.62 0.61 -4.94
C ARG A 52 -1.00 -0.82 -4.54
N ARG A 53 -0.06 -1.75 -4.60
CA ARG A 53 -0.28 -3.13 -4.18
C ARG A 53 -0.57 -3.24 -2.68
N ALA A 54 0.14 -2.47 -1.87
CA ALA A 54 -0.07 -2.45 -0.42
C ALA A 54 -1.47 -1.95 -0.08
N LEU A 55 -1.92 -0.88 -0.75
CA LEU A 55 -3.27 -0.33 -0.54
C LEU A 55 -4.35 -1.32 -1.01
N ALA A 56 -4.14 -1.99 -2.12
CA ALA A 56 -5.07 -3.01 -2.60
C ALA A 56 -5.16 -4.19 -1.64
N SER A 57 -4.04 -4.60 -1.05
CA SER A 57 -4.01 -5.64 -0.02
C SER A 57 -4.73 -5.21 1.25
N ALA A 58 -4.53 -3.95 1.67
CA ALA A 58 -5.22 -3.40 2.83
C ALA A 58 -6.73 -3.35 2.62
N GLN A 59 -7.17 -2.93 1.42
CA GLN A 59 -8.58 -2.91 1.07
C GLN A 59 -9.20 -4.30 1.18
N ARG A 60 -8.54 -5.30 0.59
CA ARG A 60 -9.02 -6.68 0.62
C ARG A 60 -9.08 -7.21 2.06
N ALA A 61 -8.05 -6.95 2.86
CA ALA A 61 -8.02 -7.39 4.26
C ALA A 61 -9.18 -6.79 5.05
N LEU A 62 -9.49 -5.53 4.83
CA LEU A 62 -10.62 -4.87 5.49
C LEU A 62 -11.97 -5.43 5.02
N GLU A 63 -12.13 -5.68 3.72
CA GLU A 63 -13.33 -6.33 3.18
C GLU A 63 -13.57 -7.70 3.83
N GLU A 64 -12.49 -8.48 3.99
CA GLU A 64 -12.56 -9.80 4.63
C GLU A 64 -12.97 -9.67 6.10
N ARG A 65 -12.44 -8.68 6.81
CA ARG A 65 -12.79 -8.45 8.22
C ARG A 65 -14.25 -8.03 8.37
N VAL A 66 -14.76 -7.18 7.49
CA VAL A 66 -16.17 -6.80 7.48
C VAL A 66 -17.04 -8.03 7.24
N ALA A 67 -16.70 -8.83 6.23
CA ALA A 67 -17.45 -10.04 5.89
C ALA A 67 -17.49 -11.03 7.05
N LEU A 68 -16.36 -11.26 7.71
CA LEU A 68 -16.30 -12.17 8.86
C LEU A 68 -17.12 -11.64 10.04
N ALA A 69 -16.99 -10.34 10.35
CA ALA A 69 -17.75 -9.74 11.45
C ALA A 69 -19.27 -9.85 11.20
N ARG A 70 -19.72 -9.62 9.96
CA ARG A 70 -21.14 -9.77 9.60
C ARG A 70 -21.62 -11.22 9.74
N LYS A 71 -20.79 -12.17 9.35
CA LYS A 71 -21.10 -13.60 9.50
C LYS A 71 -21.23 -13.98 10.98
N LEU A 72 -20.31 -13.51 11.83
CA LEU A 72 -20.34 -13.79 13.27
C LEU A 72 -21.50 -13.11 13.96
N GLU A 73 -21.86 -11.91 13.53
CA GLU A 73 -23.07 -11.22 13.98
C GLU A 73 -24.32 -12.08 13.69
N LYS A 74 -24.47 -12.56 12.48
CA LYS A 74 -25.60 -13.39 12.07
C LYS A 74 -25.69 -14.69 12.88
N GLN A 75 -24.54 -15.35 13.08
CA GLN A 75 -24.49 -16.56 13.88
C GLN A 75 -24.90 -16.29 15.33
N ALA A 76 -24.48 -15.16 15.89
CA ALA A 76 -24.88 -14.79 17.25
C ALA A 76 -26.37 -14.50 17.35
N ILE A 77 -26.97 -13.85 16.36
CA ILE A 77 -28.40 -13.61 16.29
C ILE A 77 -29.17 -14.94 16.25
N ASP A 78 -28.74 -15.87 15.39
CA ASP A 78 -29.37 -17.18 15.23
C ASP A 78 -29.30 -18.03 16.52
N ARG A 79 -28.28 -17.79 17.36
CA ARG A 79 -28.10 -18.49 18.64
C ARG A 79 -28.65 -17.71 19.82
N ASP A 80 -29.38 -16.63 19.59
CA ASP A 80 -29.93 -15.73 20.61
C ASP A 80 -28.88 -15.19 21.59
N GLN A 81 -27.68 -14.93 21.09
CA GLN A 81 -26.56 -14.34 21.82
C GLN A 81 -26.52 -12.83 21.56
N ARG A 82 -27.41 -12.08 22.21
CA ARG A 82 -27.62 -10.66 21.92
C ARG A 82 -26.37 -9.79 22.14
N LEU A 83 -25.64 -10.04 23.23
CA LEU A 83 -24.44 -9.27 23.55
C LEU A 83 -23.35 -9.49 22.50
N MET A 84 -23.13 -10.74 22.12
CA MET A 84 -22.16 -11.09 21.08
C MET A 84 -22.57 -10.49 19.72
N ALA A 85 -23.85 -10.55 19.40
CA ALA A 85 -24.38 -9.95 18.16
C ALA A 85 -24.10 -8.45 18.12
N ALA A 86 -24.33 -7.73 19.21
CA ALA A 86 -24.06 -6.31 19.31
C ALA A 86 -22.57 -6.01 19.16
N THR A 87 -21.71 -6.82 19.78
CA THR A 87 -20.25 -6.67 19.69
C THR A 87 -19.77 -6.81 18.24
N TRP A 88 -20.23 -7.85 17.54
CA TRP A 88 -19.84 -8.06 16.14
C TRP A 88 -20.43 -7.02 15.20
N SER A 89 -21.65 -6.53 15.48
CA SER A 89 -22.24 -5.43 14.74
C SER A 89 -21.39 -4.17 14.84
N ASP A 90 -20.95 -3.82 16.04
CA ASP A 90 -20.10 -2.65 16.28
C ASP A 90 -18.74 -2.79 15.57
N LYS A 91 -18.13 -3.98 15.64
CA LYS A 91 -16.86 -4.25 14.95
C LYS A 91 -17.01 -4.15 13.44
N ALA A 92 -18.09 -4.68 12.88
CA ALA A 92 -18.35 -4.61 11.45
C ALA A 92 -18.45 -3.15 10.97
N ARG A 93 -19.15 -2.31 11.73
CA ARG A 93 -19.25 -0.87 11.41
C ARG A 93 -17.91 -0.17 11.50
N GLU A 94 -17.10 -0.50 12.51
CA GLU A 94 -15.76 0.06 12.66
C GLU A 94 -14.87 -0.31 11.46
N PHE A 95 -14.83 -1.57 11.09
CA PHE A 95 -14.05 -2.04 9.93
C PHE A 95 -14.56 -1.44 8.62
N ASP A 96 -15.86 -1.24 8.51
CA ASP A 96 -16.47 -0.62 7.34
C ASP A 96 -16.04 0.85 7.19
N ARG A 97 -15.94 1.58 8.30
CA ARG A 97 -15.42 2.95 8.31
C ARG A 97 -13.95 2.99 7.87
N GLU A 98 -13.14 2.06 8.38
CA GLU A 98 -11.72 1.96 7.98
C GLU A 98 -11.61 1.64 6.48
N LEU A 99 -12.46 0.76 5.97
CA LEU A 99 -12.52 0.40 4.56
C LEU A 99 -12.84 1.62 3.69
N GLU A 100 -13.79 2.44 4.09
CA GLU A 100 -14.14 3.66 3.35
C GLU A 100 -12.98 4.65 3.30
N ILE A 101 -12.21 4.76 4.38
CA ILE A 101 -11.01 5.61 4.42
C ILE A 101 -9.98 5.13 3.39
N VAL A 102 -9.71 3.82 3.36
CA VAL A 102 -8.75 3.25 2.41
C VAL A 102 -9.23 3.40 0.97
N ARG A 103 -10.51 3.13 0.70
CA ARG A 103 -11.09 3.32 -0.63
C ARG A 103 -10.99 4.77 -1.09
N GLY A 104 -11.29 5.71 -0.19
CA GLY A 104 -11.17 7.13 -0.49
C GLY A 104 -9.75 7.55 -0.81
N ALA A 105 -8.77 7.02 -0.07
CA ALA A 105 -7.35 7.29 -0.32
C ALA A 105 -6.93 6.76 -1.70
N ILE A 106 -7.33 5.55 -2.06
CA ILE A 106 -7.02 4.96 -3.37
C ILE A 106 -7.61 5.82 -4.49
N GLN A 107 -8.88 6.22 -4.38
CA GLN A 107 -9.54 7.06 -5.36
C GLN A 107 -8.83 8.41 -5.54
N GLN A 108 -8.46 9.05 -4.43
CA GLN A 108 -7.75 10.32 -4.47
C GLN A 108 -6.40 10.20 -5.15
N MET A 109 -5.66 9.13 -4.86
CA MET A 109 -4.36 8.88 -5.48
C MET A 109 -4.48 8.65 -6.98
N GLU A 110 -5.51 7.93 -7.42
CA GLU A 110 -5.79 7.73 -8.84
C GLU A 110 -6.12 9.04 -9.54
N GLN A 111 -6.89 9.92 -8.92
CA GLN A 111 -7.22 11.23 -9.47
C GLN A 111 -5.97 12.11 -9.61
N ILE A 112 -5.11 12.11 -8.60
CA ILE A 112 -3.85 12.88 -8.64
C ILE A 112 -2.97 12.38 -9.77
N ALA A 113 -2.82 11.06 -9.94
CA ALA A 113 -2.04 10.47 -11.02
C ALA A 113 -2.60 10.86 -12.40
N PHE A 114 -3.92 10.80 -12.56
CA PHE A 114 -4.59 11.17 -13.80
C PHE A 114 -4.37 12.66 -14.14
N GLN A 115 -4.50 13.54 -13.15
CA GLN A 115 -4.25 14.97 -13.34
C GLN A 115 -2.81 15.25 -13.72
N SER A 116 -1.85 14.54 -13.12
CA SER A 116 -0.43 14.68 -13.44
C SER A 116 -0.14 14.28 -14.89
N GLU A 117 -0.74 13.20 -15.36
CA GLU A 117 -0.60 12.74 -16.75
C GLU A 117 -1.17 13.76 -17.73
N GLN A 118 -2.33 14.33 -17.43
CA GLN A 118 -2.92 15.37 -18.27
C GLN A 118 -2.04 16.63 -18.34
N SER A 119 -1.45 17.02 -17.22
CA SER A 119 -0.56 18.18 -17.17
C SER A 119 0.69 17.97 -18.03
N VAL A 120 1.27 16.77 -18.00
CA VAL A 120 2.44 16.43 -18.83
C VAL A 120 2.07 16.46 -20.32
N GLN A 121 0.92 15.90 -20.68
CA GLN A 121 0.44 15.92 -22.08
C GLN A 121 0.18 17.33 -22.56
N SER A 122 -0.40 18.18 -21.73
CA SER A 122 -0.68 19.58 -22.06
C SER A 122 0.61 20.36 -22.34
N VAL A 123 1.67 20.11 -21.59
CA VAL A 123 2.98 20.75 -21.79
C VAL A 123 3.67 20.23 -23.05
N ALA A 124 3.47 18.97 -23.42
CA ALA A 124 4.07 18.36 -24.60
C ALA A 124 3.41 18.82 -25.92
N GLU A 125 2.19 19.34 -25.87
CA GLU A 125 1.49 19.90 -27.01
C GLU A 125 1.83 21.40 -27.20
#